data_fa9f5bc80001aca5c6bec6997e4d9f24
#
_entry.id   fa9f5bc80001aca5c6bec6997e4d9f24
#
_cell.length_a   1.000
_cell.length_b   1.000
_cell.length_c   1.000
_cell.angle_alpha   90.00
_cell.angle_beta   90.00
_cell.angle_gamma   90.00
#
_symmetry.space_group_name_H-M   'P 1'
#
loop_
_entity.id
_entity.type
_entity.pdbx_description
1 polymer ?
#
loop_
_entity_poly.entity_id
_entity_poly.type
_entity_poly.pdbx_seq_one_letter_code
_entity_poly.pdbx_strand_id
1 'polypeptide(L)'
;MGTSKKPLFSYLDCIELYTPDIKQGIEYYCNILGLKVLWKSDSQAGLGMSEGITEIVIQSERKEQNIDIKVDSVIEVVKEIEKAGGQILYGPFDIRIGKCAVVKDPWNNKYVILDTTKGTYITDNEGNIIGQNKPSNNSI
;
A
#
# COMPACT_ATOMS: atom_id res chain seq x y z
N MET A 1 16.50 29.66 4.76
CA MET A 1 15.67 28.54 4.51
C MET A 1 15.18 28.47 3.09
N GLY A 2 15.32 27.42 2.44
CA GLY A 2 14.92 27.30 1.06
C GLY A 2 13.41 27.27 0.84
N THR A 3 13.01 27.07 -0.39
CA THR A 3 11.61 26.89 -0.74
C THR A 3 11.05 25.64 -0.09
N SER A 4 9.79 25.70 0.30
CA SER A 4 9.14 24.53 0.81
C SER A 4 8.93 23.52 -0.32
N LYS A 5 9.09 22.27 -0.01
CA LYS A 5 8.99 21.19 -0.96
C LYS A 5 7.80 20.32 -0.57
N LYS A 6 7.00 19.95 -1.55
CA LYS A 6 5.91 19.01 -1.29
C LYS A 6 6.52 17.69 -0.84
N PRO A 7 6.07 17.10 0.25
CA PRO A 7 6.55 15.79 0.66
C PRO A 7 6.37 14.75 -0.43
N LEU A 8 7.40 13.93 -0.65
CA LEU A 8 7.32 12.84 -1.63
C LEU A 8 6.38 11.73 -1.16
N PHE A 9 6.28 11.54 0.14
CA PHE A 9 5.35 10.58 0.73
C PHE A 9 4.01 11.27 0.93
N SER A 10 2.95 10.71 0.33
CA SER A 10 1.61 11.31 0.41
C SER A 10 0.93 10.96 1.72
N TYR A 11 0.89 9.67 2.07
CA TYR A 11 0.27 9.19 3.30
C TYR A 11 0.64 7.72 3.51
N LEU A 12 0.39 7.25 4.71
CA LEU A 12 0.58 5.84 5.04
C LEU A 12 -0.60 5.07 4.45
N ASP A 13 -0.31 4.26 3.44
CA ASP A 13 -1.35 3.50 2.74
C ASP A 13 -1.87 2.36 3.60
N CYS A 14 -0.98 1.54 4.10
CA CYS A 14 -1.37 0.42 4.94
C CYS A 14 -0.20 -0.09 5.78
N ILE A 15 -0.57 -0.87 6.79
CA ILE A 15 0.36 -1.73 7.51
C ILE A 15 -0.02 -3.15 7.12
N GLU A 16 0.95 -3.93 6.65
CA GLU A 16 0.73 -5.33 6.29
C GLU A 16 1.00 -6.23 7.47
N LEU A 17 0.07 -7.12 7.77
CA LEU A 17 0.21 -8.12 8.84
C LEU A 17 0.09 -9.51 8.24
N TYR A 18 1.01 -10.39 8.58
CA TYR A 18 0.95 -11.77 8.12
C TYR A 18 -0.19 -12.51 8.81
N THR A 19 -1.02 -13.18 8.01
CA THR A 19 -2.14 -13.97 8.49
C THR A 19 -2.20 -15.20 7.60
N PRO A 20 -1.89 -16.39 8.11
CA PRO A 20 -1.76 -17.59 7.27
C PRO A 20 -3.05 -17.99 6.56
N ASP A 21 -4.20 -17.62 7.11
CA ASP A 21 -5.49 -17.94 6.54
C ASP A 21 -6.35 -16.67 6.52
N ILE A 22 -6.66 -16.18 5.33
CA ILE A 22 -7.37 -14.90 5.19
C ILE A 22 -8.79 -14.96 5.78
N LYS A 23 -9.48 -16.09 5.63
CA LYS A 23 -10.83 -16.22 6.22
C LYS A 23 -10.79 -16.13 7.73
N GLN A 24 -9.83 -16.79 8.36
CA GLN A 24 -9.66 -16.71 9.81
C GLN A 24 -9.23 -15.29 10.23
N GLY A 25 -8.40 -14.65 9.43
CA GLY A 25 -8.01 -13.26 9.68
C GLY A 25 -9.19 -12.30 9.63
N ILE A 26 -10.06 -12.46 8.65
CA ILE A 26 -11.28 -11.65 8.54
C ILE A 26 -12.19 -11.91 9.74
N GLU A 27 -12.35 -13.17 10.14
CA GLU A 27 -13.14 -13.48 11.33
C GLU A 27 -12.60 -12.74 12.56
N TYR A 28 -11.31 -12.80 12.76
CA TYR A 28 -10.68 -12.16 13.92
C TYR A 28 -10.79 -10.63 13.84
N TYR A 29 -10.29 -10.03 12.76
CA TYR A 29 -10.22 -8.57 12.68
C TYR A 29 -11.56 -7.91 12.41
N CYS A 30 -12.42 -8.54 11.65
CA CYS A 30 -13.70 -7.92 11.29
C CYS A 30 -14.84 -8.34 12.20
N ASN A 31 -15.05 -9.64 12.38
CA ASN A 31 -16.20 -10.09 13.17
C ASN A 31 -15.98 -9.90 14.68
N ILE A 32 -14.76 -10.04 15.15
CA ILE A 32 -14.46 -9.89 16.59
C ILE A 32 -14.03 -8.45 16.90
N LEU A 33 -13.06 -7.90 16.15
CA LEU A 33 -12.51 -6.57 16.44
C LEU A 33 -13.23 -5.43 15.73
N GLY A 34 -14.12 -5.73 14.79
CA GLY A 34 -14.99 -4.72 14.20
C GLY A 34 -14.45 -3.95 13.00
N LEU A 35 -13.29 -4.34 12.45
CA LEU A 35 -12.80 -3.70 11.23
C LEU A 35 -13.72 -4.05 10.05
N LYS A 36 -13.66 -3.24 9.00
CA LYS A 36 -14.50 -3.43 7.82
C LYS A 36 -13.66 -3.97 6.68
N VAL A 37 -14.18 -4.96 5.94
CA VAL A 37 -13.53 -5.41 4.72
C VAL A 37 -13.75 -4.36 3.64
N LEU A 38 -12.68 -3.76 3.17
CA LEU A 38 -12.73 -2.78 2.07
C LEU A 38 -12.53 -3.45 0.73
N TRP A 39 -11.63 -4.43 0.68
CA TRP A 39 -11.39 -5.23 -0.51
C TRP A 39 -10.76 -6.55 -0.07
N LYS A 40 -10.89 -7.57 -0.91
CA LYS A 40 -10.28 -8.87 -0.61
C LYS A 40 -9.98 -9.64 -1.88
N SER A 41 -8.99 -10.52 -1.76
CA SER A 41 -8.63 -11.53 -2.74
C SER A 41 -8.35 -12.84 -1.99
N ASP A 42 -7.85 -13.86 -2.69
CA ASP A 42 -7.55 -15.14 -2.04
C ASP A 42 -6.40 -15.04 -1.03
N SER A 43 -5.47 -14.11 -1.25
CA SER A 43 -4.24 -14.02 -0.46
C SER A 43 -4.12 -12.75 0.37
N GLN A 44 -5.07 -11.83 0.26
CA GLN A 44 -5.00 -10.53 0.97
C GLN A 44 -6.39 -10.00 1.28
N ALA A 45 -6.46 -9.12 2.25
CA ALA A 45 -7.65 -8.32 2.49
C ALA A 45 -7.25 -6.97 3.07
N GLY A 46 -7.83 -5.91 2.54
CA GLY A 46 -7.67 -4.56 3.06
C GLY A 46 -8.80 -4.25 4.03
N LEU A 47 -8.45 -3.88 5.24
CA LEU A 47 -9.39 -3.70 6.33
C LEU A 47 -9.39 -2.25 6.79
N GLY A 48 -10.58 -1.68 6.94
CA GLY A 48 -10.74 -0.29 7.35
C GLY A 48 -10.92 -0.16 8.86
N MET A 49 -10.25 0.84 9.40
CA MET A 49 -10.40 1.21 10.80
C MET A 49 -11.51 2.26 10.95
N SER A 50 -11.81 2.66 12.19
CA SER A 50 -12.91 3.59 12.43
C SER A 50 -12.66 5.00 11.88
N GLU A 51 -11.41 5.41 11.79
CA GLU A 51 -11.04 6.75 11.32
C GLU A 51 -9.83 6.70 10.41
N GLY A 52 -9.75 7.66 9.49
CA GLY A 52 -8.61 7.81 8.60
C GLY A 52 -8.70 6.92 7.38
N ILE A 53 -7.64 6.97 6.55
CA ILE A 53 -7.60 6.23 5.29
C ILE A 53 -6.57 5.10 5.29
N THR A 54 -5.74 5.03 6.31
CA THR A 54 -4.74 3.95 6.43
C THR A 54 -5.44 2.63 6.68
N GLU A 55 -5.10 1.62 5.90
CA GLU A 55 -5.68 0.28 6.03
C GLU A 55 -4.79 -0.63 6.85
N ILE A 56 -5.40 -1.64 7.42
CA ILE A 56 -4.68 -2.83 7.86
C ILE A 56 -4.85 -3.85 6.72
N VAL A 57 -3.75 -4.26 6.10
CA VAL A 57 -3.81 -5.29 5.07
C VAL A 57 -3.30 -6.59 5.66
N ILE A 58 -4.17 -7.58 5.76
CA ILE A 58 -3.73 -8.94 6.12
C ILE A 58 -3.35 -9.67 4.84
N GLN A 59 -2.25 -10.42 4.89
CA GLN A 59 -1.76 -11.15 3.73
C GLN A 59 -1.14 -12.47 4.14
N SER A 60 -1.22 -13.47 3.30
CA SER A 60 -0.82 -14.83 3.63
C SER A 60 0.49 -15.28 2.96
N GLU A 61 1.14 -14.40 2.22
CA GLU A 61 2.27 -14.77 1.39
C GLU A 61 3.64 -14.52 2.04
N ARG A 62 3.75 -13.52 2.90
CA ARG A 62 5.04 -13.14 3.50
C ARG A 62 4.92 -13.08 5.01
N LYS A 63 5.79 -13.80 5.71
CA LYS A 63 5.80 -13.87 7.19
C LYS A 63 6.48 -12.66 7.79
N GLU A 64 6.08 -11.46 7.36
CA GLU A 64 6.66 -10.22 7.89
C GLU A 64 5.63 -9.10 7.87
N GLN A 65 5.86 -8.11 8.70
CA GLN A 65 5.08 -6.89 8.69
C GLN A 65 5.76 -5.89 7.76
N ASN A 66 4.97 -5.13 7.03
CA ASN A 66 5.49 -4.06 6.17
C ASN A 66 4.70 -2.78 6.39
N ILE A 67 5.38 -1.66 6.16
CA ILE A 67 4.76 -0.35 6.10
C ILE A 67 4.74 0.05 4.64
N ASP A 68 3.54 0.35 4.11
CA ASP A 68 3.37 0.74 2.72
C ASP A 68 3.00 2.21 2.65
N ILE A 69 3.79 2.98 1.93
CA ILE A 69 3.64 4.44 1.82
C ILE A 69 3.21 4.80 0.41
N LYS A 70 2.13 5.57 0.31
CA LYS A 70 1.62 6.05 -0.98
C LYS A 70 2.46 7.21 -1.47
N VAL A 71 2.88 7.14 -2.73
CA VAL A 71 3.59 8.22 -3.42
C VAL A 71 2.89 8.52 -4.74
N ASP A 72 3.17 9.67 -5.34
CA ASP A 72 2.57 10.02 -6.62
C ASP A 72 3.16 9.20 -7.76
N SER A 73 4.47 8.97 -7.73
CA SER A 73 5.17 8.19 -8.76
C SER A 73 6.32 7.43 -8.13
N VAL A 74 6.23 6.10 -8.12
CA VAL A 74 7.31 5.25 -7.62
C VAL A 74 8.59 5.48 -8.43
N ILE A 75 8.46 5.58 -9.76
CA ILE A 75 9.60 5.79 -10.64
C ILE A 75 10.39 7.04 -10.26
N GLU A 76 9.69 8.13 -9.95
CA GLU A 76 10.35 9.39 -9.58
C GLU A 76 10.92 9.33 -8.17
N VAL A 77 10.18 8.72 -7.24
CA VAL A 77 10.60 8.67 -5.83
C VAL A 77 11.83 7.80 -5.63
N VAL A 78 11.94 6.67 -6.36
CA VAL A 78 13.15 5.85 -6.21
C VAL A 78 14.41 6.61 -6.62
N LYS A 79 14.31 7.49 -7.61
CA LYS A 79 15.46 8.33 -8.00
C LYS A 79 15.90 9.24 -6.86
N GLU A 80 14.93 9.85 -6.18
CA GLU A 80 15.21 10.75 -5.08
C GLU A 80 15.77 10.00 -3.87
N ILE A 81 15.23 8.81 -3.59
CA ILE A 81 15.75 7.98 -2.50
C ILE A 81 17.20 7.60 -2.75
N GLU A 82 17.55 7.19 -3.95
CA GLU A 82 18.93 6.83 -4.29
C GLU A 82 19.87 8.03 -4.18
N LYS A 83 19.45 9.19 -4.67
CA LYS A 83 20.25 10.41 -4.55
C LYS A 83 20.53 10.78 -3.09
N ALA A 84 19.61 10.46 -2.20
CA ALA A 84 19.70 10.79 -0.79
C ALA A 84 20.40 9.72 0.04
N GLY A 85 20.98 8.69 -0.58
CA GLY A 85 21.74 7.66 0.11
C GLY A 85 20.94 6.42 0.49
N GLY A 86 19.69 6.35 0.10
CA GLY A 86 18.88 5.14 0.29
C GLY A 86 19.18 4.10 -0.76
N GLN A 87 18.57 2.94 -0.63
CA GLN A 87 18.74 1.82 -1.54
C GLN A 87 17.41 1.30 -2.02
N ILE A 88 17.37 0.86 -3.28
CA ILE A 88 16.22 0.15 -3.81
C ILE A 88 16.52 -1.34 -3.65
N LEU A 89 15.80 -1.98 -2.73
CA LEU A 89 16.03 -3.40 -2.45
C LEU A 89 15.37 -4.28 -3.50
N TYR A 90 14.20 -3.85 -4.00
CA TYR A 90 13.45 -4.61 -4.97
C TYR A 90 12.55 -3.69 -5.77
N GLY A 91 12.51 -3.88 -7.08
CA GLY A 91 11.64 -3.09 -7.96
C GLY A 91 12.35 -1.89 -8.58
N PRO A 92 11.62 -0.95 -9.16
CA PRO A 92 10.16 -0.90 -9.25
C PRO A 92 9.56 -2.07 -10.05
N PHE A 93 8.41 -2.54 -9.62
CA PHE A 93 7.69 -3.60 -10.31
C PHE A 93 6.22 -3.21 -10.42
N ASP A 94 5.53 -3.85 -11.36
CA ASP A 94 4.12 -3.59 -11.59
C ASP A 94 3.25 -4.29 -10.57
N ILE A 95 2.24 -3.57 -10.09
CA ILE A 95 1.15 -4.14 -9.32
C ILE A 95 -0.15 -3.74 -10.02
N ARG A 96 -1.26 -4.33 -9.62
CA ARG A 96 -2.54 -4.09 -10.31
C ARG A 96 -2.93 -2.61 -10.36
N ILE A 97 -2.69 -1.87 -9.27
CA ILE A 97 -3.10 -0.46 -9.18
C ILE A 97 -2.01 0.53 -9.60
N GLY A 98 -0.79 0.06 -9.86
CA GLY A 98 0.29 0.97 -10.25
C GLY A 98 1.64 0.30 -10.23
N LYS A 99 2.59 0.94 -9.54
CA LYS A 99 3.93 0.41 -9.33
C LYS A 99 4.26 0.37 -7.85
N CYS A 100 5.23 -0.46 -7.53
CA CYS A 100 5.65 -0.69 -6.15
C CYS A 100 7.15 -0.89 -6.11
N ALA A 101 7.78 -0.54 -5.00
CA ALA A 101 9.19 -0.83 -4.76
C ALA A 101 9.43 -1.03 -3.28
N VAL A 102 10.38 -1.88 -2.96
CA VAL A 102 10.84 -2.05 -1.59
C VAL A 102 12.14 -1.28 -1.45
N VAL A 103 12.21 -0.41 -0.49
CA VAL A 103 13.33 0.51 -0.34
C VAL A 103 13.86 0.48 1.09
N LYS A 104 15.04 1.03 1.25
CA LYS A 104 15.69 1.13 2.56
C LYS A 104 16.35 2.49 2.67
N ASP A 105 16.15 3.15 3.80
CA ASP A 105 16.79 4.43 4.05
C ASP A 105 18.25 4.22 4.51
N PRO A 106 19.04 5.29 4.70
CA PRO A 106 20.45 5.16 5.10
C PRO A 106 20.66 4.50 6.47
N TRP A 107 19.62 4.41 7.29
CA TRP A 107 19.72 3.82 8.63
C TRP A 107 19.10 2.42 8.70
N ASN A 108 18.92 1.80 7.54
CA ASN A 108 18.39 0.43 7.41
C ASN A 108 16.91 0.27 7.73
N ASN A 109 16.14 1.34 7.69
CA ASN A 109 14.69 1.22 7.79
C ASN A 109 14.13 0.79 6.44
N LYS A 110 13.47 -0.37 6.42
CA LYS A 110 12.88 -0.95 5.20
C LYS A 110 11.40 -0.63 5.16
N TYR A 111 10.90 -0.21 4.01
CA TYR A 111 9.48 0.00 3.79
C TYR A 111 9.16 -0.10 2.31
N VAL A 112 7.87 -0.11 2.01
CA VAL A 112 7.35 -0.24 0.65
C VAL A 112 6.80 1.10 0.21
N ILE A 113 7.05 1.48 -1.03
CA ILE A 113 6.37 2.63 -1.64
C ILE A 113 5.54 2.12 -2.80
N LEU A 114 4.37 2.73 -2.99
CA LEU A 114 3.49 2.36 -4.09
C LEU A 114 2.77 3.58 -4.64
N ASP A 115 2.34 3.49 -5.88
CA ASP A 115 1.49 4.50 -6.48
C ASP A 115 0.22 3.84 -7.03
N THR A 116 -0.72 4.68 -7.46
CA THR A 116 -1.98 4.22 -8.01
C THR A 116 -2.15 4.70 -9.46
N THR A 117 -1.06 4.72 -10.20
CA THR A 117 -1.03 5.24 -11.56
C THR A 117 -1.89 4.45 -12.55
N LYS A 118 -2.28 3.23 -12.19
CA LYS A 118 -3.18 2.40 -13.02
C LYS A 118 -4.64 2.43 -12.57
N GLY A 119 -4.93 3.11 -11.45
CA GLY A 119 -6.28 3.22 -10.90
C GLY A 119 -6.54 2.25 -9.76
N THR A 120 -7.49 2.60 -8.91
CA THR A 120 -7.80 1.85 -7.69
C THR A 120 -8.93 0.85 -7.93
N TYR A 121 -9.16 -0.02 -6.96
CA TYR A 121 -10.20 -1.06 -7.06
C TYR A 121 -11.62 -0.48 -6.97
N ILE A 122 -12.54 -1.09 -7.71
CA ILE A 122 -13.97 -0.94 -7.48
C ILE A 122 -14.40 -2.23 -6.78
N THR A 123 -15.13 -2.09 -5.67
CA THR A 123 -15.56 -3.24 -4.87
C THR A 123 -17.07 -3.26 -4.71
N ASP A 124 -17.63 -4.44 -4.46
CA ASP A 124 -19.02 -4.59 -4.08
C ASP A 124 -19.19 -4.38 -2.57
N ASN A 125 -20.41 -4.59 -2.05
CA ASN A 125 -20.70 -4.35 -0.64
C ASN A 125 -19.96 -5.31 0.31
N GLU A 126 -19.47 -6.42 -0.21
CA GLU A 126 -18.76 -7.42 0.59
C GLU A 126 -17.24 -7.30 0.47
N GLY A 127 -16.76 -6.31 -0.28
CA GLY A 127 -15.33 -6.09 -0.49
C GLY A 127 -14.74 -6.88 -1.65
N ASN A 128 -15.55 -7.60 -2.41
CA ASN A 128 -15.05 -8.30 -3.60
C ASN A 128 -14.65 -7.28 -4.66
N ILE A 129 -13.52 -7.50 -5.29
CA ILE A 129 -13.03 -6.62 -6.36
C ILE A 129 -13.82 -6.96 -7.62
N ILE A 130 -14.59 -5.99 -8.12
CA ILE A 130 -15.43 -6.16 -9.31
C ILE A 130 -14.99 -5.32 -10.50
N GLY A 131 -13.96 -4.51 -10.33
CA GLY A 131 -13.45 -3.68 -11.40
C GLY A 131 -12.36 -2.78 -10.91
N GLN A 132 -12.01 -1.81 -11.75
CA GLN A 132 -10.93 -0.88 -11.43
C GLN A 132 -11.25 0.49 -12.00
N ASN A 133 -11.04 1.52 -11.19
CA ASN A 133 -11.20 2.89 -11.62
C ASN A 133 -10.12 3.23 -12.64
N LYS A 134 -10.42 4.16 -13.54
CA LYS A 134 -9.42 4.70 -14.44
C LYS A 134 -8.45 5.58 -13.64
N PRO A 135 -7.20 5.66 -14.07
CA PRO A 135 -6.25 6.59 -13.46
C PRO A 135 -6.78 8.02 -13.52
N SER A 136 -6.37 8.82 -12.55
CA SER A 136 -6.73 10.23 -12.51
C SER A 136 -6.18 10.96 -13.75
N ASN A 137 -6.98 11.85 -14.33
CA ASN A 137 -6.52 12.69 -15.44
C ASN A 137 -5.48 13.71 -14.99
N ASN A 138 -5.32 13.93 -13.71
CA ASN A 138 -4.29 14.83 -13.19
C ASN A 138 -2.89 14.29 -13.38
N SER A 139 -2.75 13.07 -13.81
CA SER A 139 -1.46 12.48 -14.12
C SER A 139 -0.87 12.98 -15.43
N ILE A 140 -1.60 13.76 -16.16
CA ILE A 140 -1.13 14.31 -17.43
C ILE A 140 0.03 15.26 -17.21
#